data_44dded79357418646411eab69fd2d9ca
#
_entry.id   44dded79357418646411eab69fd2d9ca
#
_cell.length_a   1.000
_cell.length_b   1.000
_cell.length_c   1.000
_cell.angle_alpha   90.00
_cell.angle_beta   90.00
_cell.angle_gamma   90.00
#
_symmetry.space_group_name_H-M   'P 1'
#
loop_
_entity.id
_entity.type
_entity.pdbx_description
1 polymer ?
#
loop_
_entity_poly.entity_id
_entity_poly.type
_entity_poly.pdbx_seq_one_letter_code
_entity_poly.pdbx_strand_id
1 'polypeptide(L)'
;MSTMSNGFEKVYVHPSQFPNKIYQDYLDCFSVGKINHKFHYDTVKQSQKWLKIHEYYSPARTNDDCINAYAVCFQKTAEFLDINTNIQVIGLGCGGGAKDHLLVSYLFNTEREIIYYPIDVSLSLALISGQKIRESYPQVSIQPIVCDLPCADDLILHLHDQGKGHRKIITFFGMIHNFTSDEILPILSNFLQPGDILLMSANLAPGDDYLTGINKILPQYDNELTKDWLMTVLVDAGINPDHGTIKFSLKDDPNHQELTRINAQFEVETNIDLKLDDQIMHWKNGDQIQLFFSYRYTTAKLQNILKQYDIIILDYWEGANQEEGVYFCQKI
;
A
#
# COMPACT_ATOMS: atom_id res chain seq x y z
N MET A 1 -28.12 -10.51 14.34
CA MET A 1 -28.54 -9.53 13.32
C MET A 1 -27.98 -8.21 13.78
N SER A 2 -26.88 -7.77 13.18
CA SER A 2 -26.26 -6.47 13.45
C SER A 2 -27.21 -5.39 12.95
N THR A 3 -27.65 -4.48 13.82
CA THR A 3 -28.35 -3.26 13.44
C THR A 3 -27.35 -2.42 12.66
N MET A 4 -27.44 -2.43 11.33
CA MET A 4 -26.76 -1.40 10.53
C MET A 4 -27.14 -0.04 11.11
N SER A 5 -26.16 0.73 11.55
CA SER A 5 -26.42 2.11 11.94
C SER A 5 -26.98 2.83 10.70
N ASN A 6 -28.19 3.31 10.78
CA ASN A 6 -28.87 4.07 9.70
C ASN A 6 -28.25 5.48 9.53
N GLY A 7 -26.93 5.63 9.59
CA GLY A 7 -26.23 6.90 9.46
C GLY A 7 -25.47 7.00 8.15
N PHE A 8 -25.42 8.22 7.60
CA PHE A 8 -24.52 8.54 6.49
C PHE A 8 -23.07 8.46 6.94
N GLU A 9 -22.19 7.87 6.11
CA GLU A 9 -20.75 7.90 6.32
C GLU A 9 -20.19 9.20 5.74
N LYS A 10 -19.37 9.91 6.51
CA LYS A 10 -18.62 11.06 6.02
C LYS A 10 -17.26 10.57 5.54
N VAL A 11 -16.93 10.84 4.29
CA VAL A 11 -15.63 10.54 3.69
C VAL A 11 -14.96 11.83 3.29
N TYR A 12 -13.68 11.98 3.62
CA TYR A 12 -12.87 13.08 3.16
C TYR A 12 -12.17 12.69 1.86
N VAL A 13 -12.28 13.52 0.83
CA VAL A 13 -11.64 13.27 -0.47
C VAL A 13 -10.64 14.39 -0.73
N HIS A 14 -9.36 14.00 -0.81
CA HIS A 14 -8.28 14.92 -1.13
C HIS A 14 -8.33 15.35 -2.61
N PRO A 15 -7.92 16.58 -2.98
CA PRO A 15 -7.92 17.06 -4.36
C PRO A 15 -7.17 16.15 -5.35
N SER A 16 -6.16 15.38 -4.91
CA SER A 16 -5.50 14.37 -5.74
C SER A 16 -6.43 13.28 -6.30
N GLN A 17 -7.63 13.15 -5.72
CA GLN A 17 -8.66 12.19 -6.11
C GLN A 17 -9.94 12.87 -6.64
N PHE A 18 -9.85 14.12 -7.05
CA PHE A 18 -10.93 14.75 -7.79
C PHE A 18 -10.96 14.26 -9.25
N PRO A 19 -12.15 14.10 -9.85
CA PRO A 19 -12.31 13.48 -11.17
C PRO A 19 -11.39 14.06 -12.25
N ASN A 20 -11.24 15.40 -12.30
CA ASN A 20 -10.38 16.04 -13.30
C ASN A 20 -8.90 15.68 -13.11
N LYS A 21 -8.42 15.57 -11.85
CA LYS A 21 -7.04 15.21 -11.55
C LYS A 21 -6.78 13.73 -11.89
N ILE A 22 -7.70 12.85 -11.48
CA ILE A 22 -7.61 11.41 -11.83
C ILE A 22 -7.54 11.25 -13.35
N TYR A 23 -8.42 11.97 -14.08
CA TYR A 23 -8.47 11.84 -15.52
C TYR A 23 -7.19 12.37 -16.21
N GLN A 24 -6.65 13.50 -15.74
CA GLN A 24 -5.37 14.00 -16.26
C GLN A 24 -4.22 13.01 -16.01
N ASP A 25 -4.11 12.48 -14.79
CA ASP A 25 -3.10 11.48 -14.44
C ASP A 25 -3.23 10.20 -15.30
N TYR A 26 -4.47 9.84 -15.63
CA TYR A 26 -4.74 8.69 -16.50
C TYR A 26 -4.21 8.93 -17.92
N LEU A 27 -4.48 10.09 -18.50
CA LEU A 27 -3.94 10.47 -19.81
C LEU A 27 -2.41 10.52 -19.81
N ASP A 28 -1.82 11.12 -18.76
CA ASP A 28 -0.37 11.23 -18.62
C ASP A 28 0.29 9.84 -18.55
N CYS A 29 -0.31 8.89 -17.84
CA CYS A 29 0.18 7.51 -17.77
C CYS A 29 0.29 6.85 -19.15
N PHE A 30 -0.75 6.98 -19.96
CA PHE A 30 -0.76 6.38 -21.31
C PHE A 30 0.16 7.13 -22.27
N SER A 31 0.31 8.45 -22.12
CA SER A 31 1.20 9.25 -22.97
C SER A 31 2.67 8.83 -22.81
N VAL A 32 3.08 8.42 -21.59
CA VAL A 32 4.47 8.00 -21.29
C VAL A 32 4.64 6.48 -21.28
N GLY A 33 3.57 5.70 -21.42
CA GLY A 33 3.61 4.24 -21.35
C GLY A 33 3.99 3.70 -19.96
N LYS A 34 3.63 4.41 -18.89
CA LYS A 34 3.90 4.01 -17.51
C LYS A 34 2.66 4.20 -16.66
N ILE A 35 1.99 3.10 -16.32
CA ILE A 35 0.78 3.14 -15.50
C ILE A 35 1.15 3.44 -14.04
N ASN A 36 0.50 4.45 -13.45
CA ASN A 36 0.60 4.72 -12.02
C ASN A 36 -0.12 3.63 -11.24
N HIS A 37 0.48 3.17 -10.15
CA HIS A 37 -0.05 2.08 -9.31
C HIS A 37 -1.48 2.33 -8.84
N LYS A 38 -1.88 3.58 -8.59
CA LYS A 38 -3.24 3.92 -8.14
C LYS A 38 -4.33 3.37 -9.06
N PHE A 39 -4.09 3.34 -10.38
CA PHE A 39 -5.04 2.84 -11.36
C PHE A 39 -5.27 1.33 -11.33
N HIS A 40 -4.54 0.60 -10.50
CA HIS A 40 -4.82 -0.81 -10.21
C HIS A 40 -5.77 -1.01 -9.03
N TYR A 41 -6.16 0.07 -8.31
CA TYR A 41 -7.01 0.03 -7.11
C TYR A 41 -8.23 0.94 -7.19
N ASP A 42 -8.27 1.87 -8.12
CA ASP A 42 -9.19 3.00 -8.18
C ASP A 42 -10.67 2.58 -8.30
N THR A 43 -10.97 1.61 -9.13
CA THR A 43 -12.34 1.13 -9.34
C THR A 43 -12.71 -0.03 -8.41
N VAL A 44 -14.02 -0.23 -8.19
CA VAL A 44 -14.56 -1.38 -7.44
C VAL A 44 -14.07 -2.70 -8.04
N LYS A 45 -14.07 -2.82 -9.38
CA LYS A 45 -13.61 -4.02 -10.08
C LYS A 45 -12.14 -4.34 -9.79
N GLN A 46 -11.28 -3.33 -9.86
CA GLN A 46 -9.85 -3.47 -9.58
C GLN A 46 -9.58 -3.79 -8.11
N SER A 47 -10.25 -3.09 -7.19
CA SER A 47 -10.17 -3.37 -5.75
C SER A 47 -10.56 -4.82 -5.42
N GLN A 48 -11.64 -5.34 -6.03
CA GLN A 48 -12.09 -6.72 -5.82
C GLN A 48 -11.09 -7.74 -6.36
N LYS A 49 -10.51 -7.51 -7.55
CA LYS A 49 -9.45 -8.37 -8.10
C LYS A 49 -8.22 -8.38 -7.20
N TRP A 50 -7.78 -7.22 -6.72
CA TRP A 50 -6.67 -7.13 -5.78
C TRP A 50 -6.95 -7.84 -4.46
N LEU A 51 -8.13 -7.65 -3.87
CA LEU A 51 -8.53 -8.36 -2.64
C LEU A 51 -8.45 -9.87 -2.82
N LYS A 52 -8.86 -10.38 -3.99
CA LYS A 52 -8.77 -11.80 -4.31
C LYS A 52 -7.32 -12.28 -4.39
N ILE A 53 -6.43 -11.53 -5.07
CA ILE A 53 -4.98 -11.84 -5.11
C ILE A 53 -4.42 -11.87 -3.68
N HIS A 54 -4.73 -10.86 -2.89
CA HIS A 54 -4.25 -10.73 -1.53
C HIS A 54 -4.75 -11.87 -0.61
N GLU A 55 -5.97 -12.36 -0.84
CA GLU A 55 -6.52 -13.51 -0.13
C GLU A 55 -5.76 -14.80 -0.43
N TYR A 56 -5.37 -15.01 -1.70
CA TYR A 56 -4.72 -16.25 -2.13
C TYR A 56 -3.20 -16.27 -1.94
N TYR A 57 -2.53 -15.12 -2.06
CA TYR A 57 -1.07 -15.07 -2.15
C TYR A 57 -0.38 -14.25 -1.07
N SER A 58 -1.10 -13.49 -0.24
CA SER A 58 -0.44 -12.69 0.80
C SER A 58 0.08 -13.57 1.93
N PRO A 59 1.40 -13.54 2.24
CA PRO A 59 1.96 -14.26 3.38
C PRO A 59 1.25 -13.93 4.70
N ALA A 60 0.85 -12.68 4.88
CA ALA A 60 0.09 -12.22 6.05
C ALA A 60 -1.29 -12.88 6.21
N ARG A 61 -1.74 -13.70 5.26
CA ARG A 61 -3.00 -14.44 5.31
C ARG A 61 -2.84 -15.95 5.20
N THR A 62 -1.76 -16.39 4.56
CA THR A 62 -1.54 -17.79 4.17
C THR A 62 -0.41 -18.46 4.95
N ASN A 63 0.38 -17.69 5.69
CA ASN A 63 1.55 -18.17 6.43
C ASN A 63 1.41 -17.82 7.91
N ASP A 64 1.30 -18.84 8.78
CA ASP A 64 1.11 -18.66 10.22
C ASP A 64 2.26 -17.91 10.89
N ASP A 65 3.51 -18.09 10.45
CA ASP A 65 4.65 -17.38 11.01
C ASP A 65 4.59 -15.88 10.68
N CYS A 66 4.15 -15.53 9.47
CA CYS A 66 3.96 -14.14 9.08
C CYS A 66 2.80 -13.51 9.88
N ILE A 67 1.69 -14.22 10.05
CA ILE A 67 0.56 -13.80 10.89
C ILE A 67 1.04 -13.55 12.32
N ASN A 68 1.86 -14.46 12.86
CA ASN A 68 2.43 -14.34 14.21
C ASN A 68 3.39 -13.14 14.32
N ALA A 69 4.18 -12.84 13.29
CA ALA A 69 5.05 -11.66 13.26
C ALA A 69 4.24 -10.35 13.45
N TYR A 70 3.10 -10.22 12.79
CA TYR A 70 2.18 -9.10 13.02
C TYR A 70 1.62 -9.10 14.45
N ALA A 71 1.18 -10.24 14.96
CA ALA A 71 0.63 -10.36 16.31
C ALA A 71 1.64 -9.92 17.39
N VAL A 72 2.89 -10.36 17.28
CA VAL A 72 3.98 -9.98 18.20
C VAL A 72 4.28 -8.48 18.10
N CYS A 73 4.36 -7.94 16.89
CA CYS A 73 4.56 -6.50 16.67
C CYS A 73 3.44 -5.67 17.33
N PHE A 74 2.19 -6.08 17.17
CA PHE A 74 1.02 -5.36 17.72
C PHE A 74 0.94 -5.49 19.24
N GLN A 75 1.25 -6.66 19.80
CA GLN A 75 1.39 -6.83 21.22
C GLN A 75 2.46 -5.89 21.81
N LYS A 76 3.65 -5.85 21.22
CA LYS A 76 4.70 -4.92 21.64
C LYS A 76 4.28 -3.46 21.52
N THR A 77 3.55 -3.11 20.48
CA THR A 77 3.00 -1.76 20.32
C THR A 77 2.05 -1.40 21.47
N ALA A 78 1.18 -2.33 21.87
CA ALA A 78 0.27 -2.14 23.00
C ALA A 78 1.01 -2.01 24.34
N GLU A 79 2.07 -2.82 24.54
CA GLU A 79 2.92 -2.77 25.75
C GLU A 79 3.76 -1.47 25.83
N PHE A 80 4.12 -0.90 24.68
CA PHE A 80 4.89 0.36 24.62
C PHE A 80 4.08 1.59 24.98
N LEU A 81 2.74 1.51 24.96
CA LEU A 81 1.84 2.61 25.24
C LEU A 81 1.29 2.54 26.67
N ASP A 82 1.23 3.68 27.32
CA ASP A 82 0.48 3.79 28.60
C ASP A 82 -0.99 3.47 28.37
N ILE A 83 -1.61 2.78 29.31
CA ILE A 83 -2.99 2.26 29.20
C ILE A 83 -4.02 3.35 28.92
N ASN A 84 -3.82 4.56 29.41
CA ASN A 84 -4.72 5.71 29.27
C ASN A 84 -4.36 6.63 28.11
N THR A 85 -3.38 6.26 27.27
CA THR A 85 -2.98 7.08 26.13
C THR A 85 -4.04 7.01 25.03
N ASN A 86 -4.65 8.13 24.70
CA ASN A 86 -5.52 8.25 23.53
C ASN A 86 -4.71 8.14 22.23
N ILE A 87 -5.23 7.51 21.21
CA ILE A 87 -4.50 7.17 20.01
C ILE A 87 -5.22 7.59 18.73
N GLN A 88 -4.43 8.04 17.76
CA GLN A 88 -4.80 8.05 16.34
C GLN A 88 -4.13 6.88 15.66
N VAL A 89 -4.89 5.99 15.05
CA VAL A 89 -4.39 4.97 14.13
C VAL A 89 -4.59 5.49 12.70
N ILE A 90 -3.48 5.72 12.01
CA ILE A 90 -3.46 6.29 10.65
C ILE A 90 -3.02 5.20 9.69
N GLY A 91 -3.98 4.58 9.01
CA GLY A 91 -3.73 3.47 8.08
C GLY A 91 -3.44 3.97 6.67
N LEU A 92 -2.15 4.14 6.32
CA LEU A 92 -1.72 4.57 4.98
C LEU A 92 -1.74 3.39 4.01
N GLY A 93 -2.59 3.45 3.00
CA GLY A 93 -2.86 2.32 2.11
C GLY A 93 -3.53 1.16 2.87
N CYS A 94 -4.62 1.46 3.59
CA CYS A 94 -5.26 0.52 4.51
C CYS A 94 -5.80 -0.76 3.84
N GLY A 95 -6.03 -0.74 2.53
CA GLY A 95 -6.57 -1.87 1.79
C GLY A 95 -7.86 -2.42 2.41
N GLY A 96 -7.98 -3.74 2.55
CA GLY A 96 -9.14 -4.37 3.19
C GLY A 96 -9.17 -4.30 4.72
N GLY A 97 -8.27 -3.54 5.38
CA GLY A 97 -8.27 -3.23 6.81
C GLY A 97 -7.99 -4.41 7.75
N ALA A 98 -7.52 -5.57 7.25
CA ALA A 98 -7.36 -6.75 8.11
C ALA A 98 -6.24 -6.58 9.15
N LYS A 99 -5.12 -5.98 8.76
CA LYS A 99 -3.97 -5.73 9.63
C LYS A 99 -4.30 -4.62 10.65
N ASP A 100 -4.94 -3.54 10.20
CA ASP A 100 -5.35 -2.45 11.09
C ASP A 100 -6.42 -2.90 12.08
N HIS A 101 -7.37 -3.74 11.65
CA HIS A 101 -8.35 -4.35 12.55
C HIS A 101 -7.67 -5.21 13.62
N LEU A 102 -6.68 -6.02 13.25
CA LEU A 102 -5.91 -6.80 14.20
C LEU A 102 -5.12 -5.88 15.16
N LEU A 103 -4.48 -4.82 14.67
CA LEU A 103 -3.81 -3.83 15.53
C LEU A 103 -4.78 -3.22 16.53
N VAL A 104 -5.94 -2.75 16.05
CA VAL A 104 -6.96 -2.15 16.92
C VAL A 104 -7.41 -3.14 18.00
N SER A 105 -7.48 -4.45 17.73
CA SER A 105 -7.82 -5.46 18.74
C SER A 105 -6.83 -5.54 19.90
N TYR A 106 -5.55 -5.28 19.66
CA TYR A 106 -4.52 -5.21 20.71
C TYR A 106 -4.53 -3.88 21.46
N LEU A 107 -4.92 -2.79 20.79
CA LEU A 107 -4.91 -1.45 21.36
C LEU A 107 -6.19 -1.11 22.12
N PHE A 108 -7.30 -1.77 21.78
CA PHE A 108 -8.61 -1.44 22.32
C PHE A 108 -8.71 -1.74 23.81
N ASN A 109 -9.15 -0.75 24.58
CA ASN A 109 -9.69 -0.89 25.92
C ASN A 109 -10.83 0.14 26.10
N THR A 110 -11.66 -0.02 27.12
CA THR A 110 -12.84 0.80 27.32
C THR A 110 -12.55 2.23 27.81
N GLU A 111 -11.34 2.49 28.25
CA GLU A 111 -10.92 3.78 28.83
C GLU A 111 -10.12 4.64 27.84
N ARG A 112 -9.73 4.05 26.72
CA ARG A 112 -8.91 4.70 25.69
C ARG A 112 -9.78 5.18 24.52
N GLU A 113 -9.64 6.44 24.16
CA GLU A 113 -10.18 6.94 22.91
C GLU A 113 -9.28 6.52 21.74
N ILE A 114 -9.89 5.95 20.70
CA ILE A 114 -9.24 5.58 19.46
C ILE A 114 -9.94 6.29 18.30
N ILE A 115 -9.17 7.02 17.49
CA ILE A 115 -9.61 7.55 16.20
C ILE A 115 -8.86 6.77 15.11
N TYR A 116 -9.59 6.17 14.18
CA TYR A 116 -9.03 5.46 13.05
C TYR A 116 -9.26 6.21 11.75
N TYR A 117 -8.18 6.43 11.02
CA TYR A 117 -8.16 7.02 9.69
C TYR A 117 -7.78 5.96 8.66
N PRO A 118 -8.73 5.24 8.07
CA PRO A 118 -8.45 4.39 6.90
C PRO A 118 -8.19 5.29 5.69
N ILE A 119 -6.95 5.32 5.25
CA ILE A 119 -6.50 6.14 4.13
C ILE A 119 -6.12 5.23 2.97
N ASP A 120 -6.76 5.45 1.82
CA ASP A 120 -6.48 4.68 0.61
C ASP A 120 -6.77 5.54 -0.63
N VAL A 121 -6.18 5.19 -1.77
CA VAL A 121 -6.53 5.79 -3.05
C VAL A 121 -7.92 5.33 -3.52
N SER A 122 -8.34 4.16 -3.07
CA SER A 122 -9.64 3.55 -3.37
C SER A 122 -10.68 3.89 -2.30
N LEU A 123 -11.74 4.58 -2.72
CA LEU A 123 -12.92 4.81 -1.87
C LEU A 123 -13.48 3.50 -1.30
N SER A 124 -13.54 2.46 -2.14
CA SER A 124 -14.06 1.15 -1.73
C SER A 124 -13.23 0.53 -0.61
N LEU A 125 -11.90 0.58 -0.71
CA LEU A 125 -11.00 0.00 0.28
C LEU A 125 -11.04 0.78 1.60
N ALA A 126 -11.04 2.12 1.54
CA ALA A 126 -11.16 2.96 2.73
C ALA A 126 -12.47 2.67 3.50
N LEU A 127 -13.60 2.50 2.79
CA LEU A 127 -14.88 2.18 3.39
C LEU A 127 -14.91 0.76 3.97
N ILE A 128 -14.40 -0.25 3.25
CA ILE A 128 -14.31 -1.65 3.73
C ILE A 128 -13.49 -1.70 5.01
N SER A 129 -12.35 -1.01 5.05
CA SER A 129 -11.48 -0.97 6.21
C SER A 129 -12.18 -0.34 7.43
N GLY A 130 -12.82 0.81 7.23
CA GLY A 130 -13.58 1.49 8.28
C GLY A 130 -14.75 0.65 8.81
N GLN A 131 -15.53 0.03 7.90
CA GLN A 131 -16.64 -0.83 8.27
C GLN A 131 -16.20 -2.03 9.12
N LYS A 132 -15.12 -2.68 8.74
CA LYS A 132 -14.57 -3.83 9.46
C LYS A 132 -14.26 -3.50 10.93
N ILE A 133 -13.68 -2.34 11.21
CA ILE A 133 -13.40 -1.90 12.59
C ILE A 133 -14.70 -1.55 13.31
N ARG A 134 -15.62 -0.83 12.67
CA ARG A 134 -16.91 -0.45 13.29
C ARG A 134 -17.74 -1.64 13.74
N GLU A 135 -17.74 -2.72 12.96
CA GLU A 135 -18.50 -3.95 13.29
C GLU A 135 -18.00 -4.60 14.58
N SER A 136 -16.69 -4.54 14.86
CA SER A 136 -16.08 -5.14 16.05
C SER A 136 -15.93 -4.15 17.22
N TYR A 137 -15.69 -2.88 16.91
CA TYR A 137 -15.36 -1.82 17.86
C TYR A 137 -16.19 -0.56 17.58
N PRO A 138 -17.50 -0.55 17.86
CA PRO A 138 -18.41 0.55 17.55
C PRO A 138 -18.07 1.86 18.29
N GLN A 139 -17.22 1.83 19.31
CA GLN A 139 -16.74 2.98 20.06
C GLN A 139 -15.57 3.71 19.37
N VAL A 140 -14.90 3.04 18.43
CA VAL A 140 -13.81 3.67 17.66
C VAL A 140 -14.39 4.70 16.71
N SER A 141 -13.89 5.93 16.78
CA SER A 141 -14.22 6.98 15.81
C SER A 141 -13.53 6.68 14.48
N ILE A 142 -14.27 6.66 13.37
CA ILE A 142 -13.73 6.30 12.06
C ILE A 142 -13.91 7.47 11.11
N GLN A 143 -12.82 7.87 10.45
CA GLN A 143 -12.77 8.98 9.51
C GLN A 143 -12.05 8.57 8.21
N PRO A 144 -12.77 7.99 7.25
CA PRO A 144 -12.19 7.55 5.98
C PRO A 144 -11.68 8.72 5.15
N ILE A 145 -10.48 8.57 4.57
CA ILE A 145 -9.86 9.56 3.69
C ILE A 145 -9.45 8.88 2.39
N VAL A 146 -9.79 9.52 1.27
CA VAL A 146 -9.41 9.06 -0.07
C VAL A 146 -8.37 10.00 -0.63
N CYS A 147 -7.14 9.53 -0.83
CA CYS A 147 -6.05 10.32 -1.39
C CYS A 147 -5.00 9.48 -2.10
N ASP A 148 -4.28 10.11 -3.02
CA ASP A 148 -3.04 9.60 -3.59
C ASP A 148 -1.87 10.09 -2.72
N LEU A 149 -1.28 9.19 -1.93
CA LEU A 149 -0.28 9.55 -0.91
C LEU A 149 0.89 10.39 -1.43
N PRO A 150 1.51 10.06 -2.58
CA PRO A 150 2.58 10.89 -3.14
C PRO A 150 2.17 12.33 -3.48
N CYS A 151 0.88 12.59 -3.60
CA CYS A 151 0.33 13.91 -3.97
C CYS A 151 -0.39 14.61 -2.81
N ALA A 152 -0.25 14.10 -1.57
CA ALA A 152 -1.02 14.57 -0.41
C ALA A 152 -0.09 14.98 0.75
N ASP A 153 0.85 15.87 0.47
CA ASP A 153 1.82 16.41 1.44
C ASP A 153 1.17 17.28 2.53
N ASP A 154 0.00 17.85 2.28
CA ASP A 154 -0.83 18.60 3.21
C ASP A 154 -1.73 17.73 4.11
N LEU A 155 -1.84 16.44 3.84
CA LEU A 155 -2.66 15.50 4.63
C LEU A 155 -2.26 15.50 6.12
N ILE A 156 -0.97 15.66 6.42
CA ILE A 156 -0.48 15.74 7.80
C ILE A 156 -1.10 16.90 8.58
N LEU A 157 -1.30 18.05 7.94
CA LEU A 157 -1.90 19.23 8.58
C LEU A 157 -3.35 18.94 8.96
N HIS A 158 -4.10 18.28 8.06
CA HIS A 158 -5.48 17.87 8.33
C HIS A 158 -5.58 16.91 9.52
N LEU A 159 -4.69 15.92 9.60
CA LEU A 159 -4.68 14.92 10.68
C LEU A 159 -4.21 15.51 12.02
N HIS A 160 -3.28 16.47 11.99
CA HIS A 160 -2.76 17.09 13.21
C HIS A 160 -3.82 17.90 13.97
N ASP A 161 -4.69 18.59 13.25
CA ASP A 161 -5.74 19.41 13.87
C ASP A 161 -6.86 18.56 14.51
N GLN A 162 -7.09 17.37 14.01
CA GLN A 162 -8.18 16.47 14.45
C GLN A 162 -7.85 15.70 15.74
N GLY A 163 -6.61 15.57 16.13
CA GLY A 163 -6.20 14.68 17.23
C GLY A 163 -5.21 15.29 18.22
N LYS A 164 -5.42 16.55 18.62
CA LYS A 164 -4.57 17.17 19.64
C LYS A 164 -4.57 16.35 20.93
N GLY A 165 -3.38 15.91 21.36
CA GLY A 165 -3.19 15.13 22.58
C GLY A 165 -3.27 13.60 22.37
N HIS A 166 -3.54 13.11 21.17
CA HIS A 166 -3.46 11.68 20.85
C HIS A 166 -2.06 11.30 20.37
N ARG A 167 -1.61 10.11 20.78
CA ARG A 167 -0.41 9.49 20.24
C ARG A 167 -0.71 8.92 18.85
N LYS A 168 0.13 9.20 17.88
CA LYS A 168 -0.05 8.67 16.53
C LYS A 168 0.61 7.29 16.39
N ILE A 169 -0.12 6.38 15.81
CA ILE A 169 0.37 5.11 15.30
C ILE A 169 0.05 5.10 13.81
N ILE A 170 1.09 5.21 13.00
CA ILE A 170 0.98 5.18 11.55
C ILE A 170 1.22 3.75 11.10
N THR A 171 0.31 3.19 10.34
CA THR A 171 0.50 1.87 9.71
C THR A 171 0.78 2.04 8.22
N PHE A 172 1.79 1.35 7.71
CA PHE A 172 2.20 1.35 6.30
C PHE A 172 2.54 -0.07 5.86
N PHE A 173 1.50 -0.92 5.83
CA PHE A 173 1.67 -2.35 5.59
C PHE A 173 1.54 -2.72 4.13
N GLY A 174 2.57 -3.37 3.57
CA GLY A 174 2.55 -3.86 2.20
C GLY A 174 2.56 -2.76 1.14
N MET A 175 3.10 -1.60 1.46
CA MET A 175 3.06 -0.43 0.58
C MET A 175 4.43 0.00 0.08
N ILE A 176 5.47 -0.01 0.94
CA ILE A 176 6.78 0.56 0.63
C ILE A 176 7.40 0.01 -0.65
N HIS A 177 7.13 -1.23 -0.98
CA HIS A 177 7.69 -1.88 -2.15
C HIS A 177 7.06 -1.45 -3.50
N ASN A 178 5.98 -0.65 -3.46
CA ASN A 178 5.29 -0.13 -4.64
C ASN A 178 5.65 1.33 -4.96
N PHE A 179 6.52 1.94 -4.17
CA PHE A 179 6.98 3.31 -4.36
C PHE A 179 8.50 3.36 -4.47
N THR A 180 9.03 4.38 -5.14
CA THR A 180 10.45 4.68 -5.00
C THR A 180 10.71 5.28 -3.62
N SER A 181 11.90 5.05 -3.07
CA SER A 181 12.26 5.57 -1.74
C SER A 181 12.18 7.09 -1.69
N ASP A 182 12.64 7.75 -2.76
CA ASP A 182 12.65 9.22 -2.86
C ASP A 182 11.23 9.82 -2.95
N GLU A 183 10.25 9.04 -3.37
CA GLU A 183 8.86 9.47 -3.49
C GLU A 183 8.11 9.37 -2.16
N ILE A 184 8.25 8.27 -1.43
CA ILE A 184 7.39 7.99 -0.28
C ILE A 184 8.03 8.28 1.08
N LEU A 185 9.34 8.12 1.23
CA LEU A 185 10.00 8.26 2.53
C LEU A 185 10.04 9.68 3.05
N PRO A 186 10.20 10.75 2.23
CA PRO A 186 10.03 12.13 2.70
C PRO A 186 8.63 12.37 3.30
N ILE A 187 7.59 11.80 2.68
CA ILE A 187 6.22 11.92 3.14
C ILE A 187 6.07 11.22 4.49
N LEU A 188 6.50 9.96 4.60
CA LEU A 188 6.46 9.21 5.86
C LEU A 188 7.24 9.91 6.98
N SER A 189 8.44 10.42 6.67
CA SER A 189 9.22 11.17 7.64
C SER A 189 8.49 12.44 8.11
N ASN A 190 7.83 13.17 7.21
CA ASN A 190 7.06 14.36 7.56
C ASN A 190 5.81 14.05 8.40
N PHE A 191 5.20 12.88 8.20
CA PHE A 191 4.08 12.42 9.03
C PHE A 191 4.47 12.15 10.48
N LEU A 192 5.70 11.71 10.71
CA LEU A 192 6.19 11.32 12.03
C LEU A 192 6.71 12.53 12.83
N GLN A 193 6.30 12.61 14.06
CA GLN A 193 6.90 13.46 15.09
C GLN A 193 7.68 12.62 16.11
N PRO A 194 8.64 13.19 16.85
CA PRO A 194 9.30 12.47 17.92
C PRO A 194 8.29 11.85 18.89
N GLY A 195 8.42 10.54 19.09
CA GLY A 195 7.49 9.78 19.91
C GLY A 195 6.34 9.11 19.17
N ASP A 196 6.02 9.47 17.93
CA ASP A 196 5.07 8.72 17.12
C ASP A 196 5.62 7.33 16.77
N ILE A 197 4.73 6.40 16.44
CA ILE A 197 5.07 5.03 16.08
C ILE A 197 4.75 4.83 14.61
N LEU A 198 5.70 4.27 13.85
CA LEU A 198 5.47 3.75 12.51
C LEU A 198 5.55 2.22 12.53
N LEU A 199 4.45 1.57 12.20
CA LEU A 199 4.38 0.15 11.97
C LEU A 199 4.34 -0.09 10.47
N MET A 200 5.31 -0.80 9.93
CA MET A 200 5.36 -1.05 8.49
C MET A 200 5.67 -2.50 8.18
N SER A 201 5.38 -2.92 6.97
CA SER A 201 5.88 -4.18 6.45
C SER A 201 6.48 -4.00 5.06
N ALA A 202 7.46 -4.83 4.77
CA ALA A 202 8.14 -4.84 3.48
C ALA A 202 8.26 -6.26 2.93
N ASN A 203 8.15 -6.37 1.62
CA ASN A 203 8.45 -7.60 0.89
C ASN A 203 9.97 -7.83 0.88
N LEU A 204 10.39 -9.02 1.31
CA LEU A 204 11.80 -9.37 1.43
C LEU A 204 12.27 -10.32 0.32
N ALA A 205 13.56 -10.29 0.05
CA ALA A 205 14.26 -11.30 -0.75
C ALA A 205 14.72 -12.41 0.21
N PRO A 206 14.15 -13.62 0.15
CA PRO A 206 14.48 -14.69 1.09
C PRO A 206 15.87 -15.28 0.87
N GLY A 207 16.52 -15.71 1.96
CA GLY A 207 17.84 -16.35 1.95
C GLY A 207 19.00 -15.36 2.05
N ASP A 208 20.22 -15.90 1.99
CA ASP A 208 21.44 -15.13 2.25
C ASP A 208 21.92 -14.32 1.05
N ASP A 209 21.58 -14.74 -0.17
CA ASP A 209 21.92 -14.03 -1.40
C ASP A 209 20.72 -13.29 -1.96
N TYR A 210 20.85 -11.98 -2.06
CA TYR A 210 19.77 -11.07 -2.42
C TYR A 210 19.18 -11.34 -3.80
N LEU A 211 20.01 -11.51 -4.83
CA LEU A 211 19.52 -11.73 -6.20
C LEU A 211 18.92 -13.12 -6.37
N THR A 212 19.50 -14.12 -5.73
CA THR A 212 18.94 -15.48 -5.69
C THR A 212 17.57 -15.48 -5.00
N GLY A 213 17.44 -14.74 -3.89
CA GLY A 213 16.18 -14.57 -3.19
C GLY A 213 15.09 -13.95 -4.08
N ILE A 214 15.40 -12.87 -4.80
CA ILE A 214 14.43 -12.23 -5.70
C ILE A 214 14.04 -13.17 -6.85
N ASN A 215 15.01 -13.88 -7.45
CA ASN A 215 14.73 -14.84 -8.52
C ASN A 215 13.80 -15.99 -8.06
N LYS A 216 13.90 -16.41 -6.80
CA LYS A 216 12.99 -17.40 -6.20
C LYS A 216 11.56 -16.89 -6.10
N ILE A 217 11.37 -15.56 -5.88
CA ILE A 217 10.07 -14.93 -5.74
C ILE A 217 9.44 -14.55 -7.08
N LEU A 218 10.23 -14.22 -8.09
CA LEU A 218 9.74 -13.75 -9.38
C LEU A 218 8.60 -14.60 -9.99
N PRO A 219 8.66 -15.96 -9.97
CA PRO A 219 7.56 -16.78 -10.50
C PRO A 219 6.23 -16.63 -9.76
N GLN A 220 6.24 -16.15 -8.51
CA GLN A 220 5.00 -15.94 -7.75
C GLN A 220 4.15 -14.78 -8.30
N TYR A 221 4.76 -13.86 -9.06
CA TYR A 221 4.05 -12.77 -9.73
C TYR A 221 3.42 -13.22 -11.05
N ASP A 222 4.00 -14.22 -11.70
CA ASP A 222 3.55 -14.73 -13.01
C ASP A 222 2.42 -15.74 -12.85
N ASN A 223 1.24 -15.27 -12.46
CA ASN A 223 0.04 -16.07 -12.31
C ASN A 223 -1.17 -15.35 -12.93
N GLU A 224 -2.22 -16.12 -13.27
CA GLU A 224 -3.39 -15.62 -13.97
C GLU A 224 -4.15 -14.52 -13.22
N LEU A 225 -4.24 -14.59 -11.87
CA LEU A 225 -4.94 -13.57 -11.08
C LEU A 225 -4.20 -12.24 -11.13
N THR A 226 -2.87 -12.26 -11.03
CA THR A 226 -2.04 -11.07 -11.13
C THR A 226 -2.10 -10.45 -12.52
N LYS A 227 -2.00 -11.27 -13.57
CA LYS A 227 -2.13 -10.80 -14.97
C LYS A 227 -3.50 -10.20 -15.23
N ASP A 228 -4.58 -10.87 -14.81
CA ASP A 228 -5.95 -10.37 -14.98
C ASP A 228 -6.18 -9.03 -14.25
N TRP A 229 -5.62 -8.87 -13.05
CA TRP A 229 -5.67 -7.62 -12.31
C TRP A 229 -4.90 -6.50 -13.01
N LEU A 230 -3.65 -6.74 -13.41
CA LEU A 230 -2.81 -5.76 -14.10
C LEU A 230 -3.38 -5.38 -15.48
N MET A 231 -3.94 -6.35 -16.21
CA MET A 231 -4.53 -6.12 -17.53
C MET A 231 -5.78 -5.23 -17.47
N THR A 232 -6.45 -5.17 -16.33
CA THR A 232 -7.73 -4.46 -16.19
C THR A 232 -7.64 -2.99 -16.62
N VAL A 233 -6.60 -2.26 -16.24
CA VAL A 233 -6.43 -0.84 -16.61
C VAL A 233 -6.27 -0.65 -18.12
N LEU A 234 -5.59 -1.58 -18.80
CA LEU A 234 -5.42 -1.53 -20.25
C LEU A 234 -6.74 -1.81 -20.98
N VAL A 235 -7.48 -2.82 -20.52
CA VAL A 235 -8.80 -3.17 -21.07
C VAL A 235 -9.79 -2.04 -20.87
N ASP A 236 -9.80 -1.40 -19.70
CA ASP A 236 -10.68 -0.28 -19.39
C ASP A 236 -10.32 0.96 -20.25
N ALA A 237 -9.07 1.10 -20.68
CA ALA A 237 -8.64 2.10 -21.66
C ALA A 237 -9.07 1.77 -23.11
N GLY A 238 -9.41 0.51 -23.39
CA GLY A 238 -9.76 0.04 -24.73
C GLY A 238 -8.68 -0.75 -25.45
N ILE A 239 -7.59 -1.14 -24.78
CA ILE A 239 -6.56 -2.03 -25.34
C ILE A 239 -7.06 -3.47 -25.30
N ASN A 240 -7.06 -4.13 -26.46
CA ASN A 240 -7.39 -5.55 -26.55
C ASN A 240 -6.25 -6.39 -25.93
N PRO A 241 -6.54 -7.34 -25.01
CA PRO A 241 -5.55 -8.26 -24.47
C PRO A 241 -4.75 -9.03 -25.52
N ASP A 242 -5.35 -9.34 -26.67
CA ASP A 242 -4.69 -10.06 -27.76
C ASP A 242 -3.61 -9.24 -28.49
N HIS A 243 -3.44 -7.95 -28.14
CA HIS A 243 -2.42 -7.10 -28.74
C HIS A 243 -1.02 -7.26 -28.12
N GLY A 244 -0.88 -8.08 -27.09
CA GLY A 244 0.41 -8.32 -26.44
C GLY A 244 0.31 -9.23 -25.23
N THR A 245 1.43 -9.33 -24.50
CA THR A 245 1.54 -10.22 -23.34
C THR A 245 2.16 -9.48 -22.14
N ILE A 246 1.71 -9.84 -20.93
CA ILE A 246 2.34 -9.35 -19.69
C ILE A 246 3.55 -10.22 -19.38
N LYS A 247 4.72 -9.56 -19.23
CA LYS A 247 5.98 -10.21 -18.84
C LYS A 247 6.51 -9.61 -17.54
N PHE A 248 7.12 -10.48 -16.73
CA PHE A 248 7.78 -10.10 -15.48
C PHE A 248 9.29 -10.21 -15.64
N SER A 249 10.02 -9.23 -15.13
CA SER A 249 11.48 -9.16 -15.21
C SER A 249 12.06 -8.46 -14.00
N LEU A 250 13.35 -8.66 -13.75
CA LEU A 250 14.09 -7.92 -12.73
C LEU A 250 14.69 -6.66 -13.35
N LYS A 251 14.58 -5.54 -12.64
CA LYS A 251 15.22 -4.27 -12.98
C LYS A 251 15.84 -3.63 -11.74
N ASP A 252 17.06 -3.14 -11.89
CA ASP A 252 17.68 -2.36 -10.84
C ASP A 252 17.01 -1.00 -10.69
N ASP A 253 17.02 -0.46 -9.49
CA ASP A 253 16.55 0.89 -9.26
C ASP A 253 17.55 1.90 -9.84
N PRO A 254 17.09 2.91 -10.59
CA PRO A 254 18.00 3.88 -11.20
C PRO A 254 18.73 4.77 -10.19
N ASN A 255 18.15 5.01 -9.01
CA ASN A 255 18.68 5.91 -7.99
C ASN A 255 19.36 5.14 -6.84
N HIS A 256 18.94 3.89 -6.58
CA HIS A 256 19.42 3.03 -5.52
C HIS A 256 19.92 1.71 -6.10
N GLN A 257 21.13 1.69 -6.65
CA GLN A 257 21.70 0.54 -7.38
C GLN A 257 21.79 -0.75 -6.55
N GLU A 258 21.68 -0.64 -5.22
CA GLU A 258 21.60 -1.79 -4.32
C GLU A 258 20.20 -2.43 -4.28
N LEU A 259 19.19 -1.77 -4.85
CA LEU A 259 17.81 -2.27 -4.90
C LEU A 259 17.46 -2.80 -6.29
N THR A 260 16.82 -3.95 -6.28
CA THR A 260 16.23 -4.57 -7.47
C THR A 260 14.73 -4.70 -7.28
N ARG A 261 13.96 -4.48 -8.33
CA ARG A 261 12.51 -4.62 -8.34
C ARG A 261 12.04 -5.64 -9.37
N ILE A 262 10.98 -6.33 -9.04
CA ILE A 262 10.20 -7.12 -9.98
C ILE A 262 9.33 -6.12 -10.75
N ASN A 263 9.44 -6.15 -12.08
CA ASN A 263 8.77 -5.23 -12.97
C ASN A 263 7.80 -6.01 -13.87
N ALA A 264 6.55 -5.55 -13.96
CA ALA A 264 5.55 -6.09 -14.89
C ALA A 264 5.37 -5.11 -16.05
N GLN A 265 5.45 -5.63 -17.27
CA GLN A 265 5.32 -4.86 -18.51
C GLN A 265 4.37 -5.58 -19.46
N PHE A 266 3.50 -4.81 -20.13
CA PHE A 266 2.77 -5.29 -21.30
C PHE A 266 3.65 -5.09 -22.51
N GLU A 267 4.07 -6.18 -23.15
CA GLU A 267 4.87 -6.19 -24.37
C GLU A 267 3.92 -6.20 -25.56
N VAL A 268 3.98 -5.14 -26.37
CA VAL A 268 3.11 -4.95 -27.52
C VAL A 268 3.55 -5.87 -28.67
N GLU A 269 2.68 -6.76 -29.11
CA GLU A 269 2.93 -7.69 -30.22
C GLU A 269 2.21 -7.28 -31.51
N THR A 270 1.21 -6.42 -31.40
CA THR A 270 0.49 -5.83 -32.52
C THR A 270 0.34 -4.34 -32.31
N ASN A 271 0.54 -3.53 -33.36
CA ASN A 271 0.43 -2.08 -33.27
C ASN A 271 -0.91 -1.66 -32.65
N ILE A 272 -0.85 -0.69 -31.73
CA ILE A 272 -2.01 -0.18 -30.97
C ILE A 272 -2.13 1.31 -31.27
N ASP A 273 -3.31 1.71 -31.74
CA ASP A 273 -3.75 3.10 -31.81
C ASP A 273 -4.85 3.30 -30.76
N LEU A 274 -4.48 3.85 -29.60
CA LEU A 274 -5.40 4.13 -28.51
C LEU A 274 -5.87 5.57 -28.58
N LYS A 275 -7.17 5.77 -28.75
CA LYS A 275 -7.77 7.09 -28.70
C LYS A 275 -8.41 7.31 -27.33
N LEU A 276 -7.90 8.27 -26.57
CA LEU A 276 -8.48 8.77 -25.33
C LEU A 276 -8.81 10.26 -25.54
N ASP A 277 -10.10 10.57 -25.61
CA ASP A 277 -10.63 11.89 -26.03
C ASP A 277 -10.01 12.38 -27.34
N ASP A 278 -9.30 13.52 -27.29
CA ASP A 278 -8.65 14.14 -28.45
C ASP A 278 -7.18 13.69 -28.63
N GLN A 279 -6.68 12.83 -27.73
CA GLN A 279 -5.30 12.32 -27.80
C GLN A 279 -5.28 10.94 -28.44
N ILE A 280 -4.31 10.71 -29.31
CA ILE A 280 -4.05 9.40 -29.91
C ILE A 280 -2.66 8.97 -29.50
N MET A 281 -2.56 7.85 -28.77
CA MET A 281 -1.30 7.22 -28.39
C MET A 281 -1.03 6.06 -29.34
N HIS A 282 0.23 5.95 -29.79
CA HIS A 282 0.64 4.94 -30.74
C HIS A 282 1.72 4.05 -30.11
N TRP A 283 1.48 2.75 -30.05
CA TRP A 283 2.51 1.76 -29.71
C TRP A 283 2.70 0.80 -30.86
N LYS A 284 3.95 0.51 -31.13
CA LYS A 284 4.36 -0.42 -32.19
C LYS A 284 4.69 -1.79 -31.59
N ASN A 285 4.69 -2.81 -32.42
CA ASN A 285 5.23 -4.10 -32.06
C ASN A 285 6.66 -3.94 -31.48
N GLY A 286 6.89 -4.51 -30.29
CA GLY A 286 8.12 -4.41 -29.51
C GLY A 286 8.15 -3.28 -28.47
N ASP A 287 7.21 -2.36 -28.49
CA ASP A 287 7.08 -1.35 -27.43
C ASP A 287 6.61 -1.99 -26.11
N GLN A 288 6.87 -1.31 -25.00
CA GLN A 288 6.54 -1.79 -23.66
C GLN A 288 5.75 -0.74 -22.90
N ILE A 289 4.64 -1.16 -22.27
CA ILE A 289 3.89 -0.36 -21.31
C ILE A 289 4.20 -0.91 -19.91
N GLN A 290 4.82 -0.11 -19.05
CA GLN A 290 5.08 -0.51 -17.68
C GLN A 290 3.76 -0.49 -16.89
N LEU A 291 3.37 -1.63 -16.32
CA LEU A 291 2.14 -1.75 -15.54
C LEU A 291 2.37 -1.63 -14.04
N PHE A 292 3.44 -2.27 -13.53
CA PHE A 292 3.63 -2.42 -12.09
C PHE A 292 5.11 -2.65 -11.78
N PHE A 293 5.51 -2.32 -10.56
CA PHE A 293 6.77 -2.80 -9.99
C PHE A 293 6.63 -3.09 -8.50
N SER A 294 7.50 -3.95 -7.99
CA SER A 294 7.57 -4.26 -6.57
C SER A 294 9.02 -4.48 -6.17
N TYR A 295 9.51 -3.65 -5.26
CA TYR A 295 10.84 -3.84 -4.69
C TYR A 295 10.87 -5.05 -3.78
N ARG A 296 12.05 -5.65 -3.68
CA ARG A 296 12.41 -6.61 -2.63
C ARG A 296 13.52 -6.02 -1.80
N TYR A 297 13.38 -6.14 -0.49
CA TYR A 297 14.36 -5.63 0.45
C TYR A 297 15.08 -6.78 1.15
N THR A 298 16.16 -6.48 1.84
CA THR A 298 16.58 -7.17 3.05
C THR A 298 16.39 -6.20 4.20
N THR A 299 16.25 -6.70 5.43
CA THR A 299 16.11 -5.83 6.61
C THR A 299 17.26 -4.83 6.72
N ALA A 300 18.50 -5.25 6.40
CA ALA A 300 19.67 -4.36 6.40
C ALA A 300 19.57 -3.23 5.36
N LYS A 301 19.13 -3.54 4.12
CA LYS A 301 18.93 -2.51 3.08
C LYS A 301 17.82 -1.54 3.47
N LEU A 302 16.70 -2.06 3.98
CA LEU A 302 15.59 -1.24 4.45
C LEU A 302 16.02 -0.29 5.57
N GLN A 303 16.77 -0.80 6.57
CA GLN A 303 17.29 0.00 7.67
C GLN A 303 18.21 1.13 7.20
N ASN A 304 19.10 0.86 6.24
CA ASN A 304 19.99 1.87 5.68
C ASN A 304 19.23 2.97 4.94
N ILE A 305 18.19 2.61 4.19
CA ILE A 305 17.37 3.56 3.46
C ILE A 305 16.53 4.41 4.42
N LEU A 306 15.82 3.80 5.36
CA LEU A 306 14.98 4.51 6.33
C LEU A 306 15.78 5.53 7.15
N LYS A 307 17.01 5.18 7.51
CA LYS A 307 17.92 6.06 8.27
C LYS A 307 18.25 7.35 7.53
N GLN A 308 18.24 7.37 6.21
CA GLN A 308 18.48 8.59 5.41
C GLN A 308 17.32 9.60 5.55
N TYR A 309 16.18 9.15 6.07
CA TYR A 309 14.98 9.96 6.28
C TYR A 309 14.62 10.08 7.78
N ASP A 310 15.62 9.94 8.66
CA ASP A 310 15.47 10.05 10.12
C ASP A 310 14.50 9.01 10.73
N ILE A 311 14.28 7.88 10.06
CA ILE A 311 13.44 6.80 10.54
C ILE A 311 14.35 5.63 10.97
N ILE A 312 14.19 5.16 12.20
CA ILE A 312 14.94 4.02 12.74
C ILE A 312 14.02 2.84 13.02
N ILE A 313 14.50 1.64 12.72
CA ILE A 313 13.87 0.40 13.13
C ILE A 313 14.32 0.10 14.56
N LEU A 314 13.38 0.05 15.50
CA LEU A 314 13.62 -0.30 16.89
C LEU A 314 13.53 -1.80 17.12
N ASP A 315 12.61 -2.46 16.42
CA ASP A 315 12.43 -3.92 16.46
C ASP A 315 11.82 -4.43 15.16
N TYR A 316 12.00 -5.72 14.86
CA TYR A 316 11.43 -6.32 13.66
C TYR A 316 11.21 -7.83 13.81
N TRP A 317 10.30 -8.36 12.99
CA TRP A 317 9.93 -9.78 12.95
C TRP A 317 9.80 -10.21 11.50
N GLU A 318 10.44 -11.33 11.18
CA GLU A 318 10.37 -11.95 9.86
C GLU A 318 9.71 -13.32 9.99
N GLY A 319 8.87 -13.69 9.04
CA GLY A 319 8.37 -15.06 8.95
C GLY A 319 9.49 -16.04 8.60
N ALA A 320 9.33 -17.33 8.92
CA ALA A 320 10.33 -18.37 8.66
C ALA A 320 10.68 -18.50 7.16
N ASN A 321 9.76 -18.14 6.25
CA ASN A 321 10.01 -18.10 4.81
C ASN A 321 10.82 -16.87 4.36
N GLN A 322 11.03 -15.88 5.24
CA GLN A 322 11.76 -14.64 4.98
C GLN A 322 11.23 -13.84 3.76
N GLU A 323 9.93 -13.93 3.46
CA GLU A 323 9.33 -13.24 2.31
C GLU A 323 8.68 -11.90 2.68
N GLU A 324 8.35 -11.71 3.95
CA GLU A 324 7.80 -10.46 4.50
C GLU A 324 8.41 -10.18 5.88
N GLY A 325 8.79 -8.93 6.13
CA GLY A 325 9.20 -8.41 7.43
C GLY A 325 8.22 -7.39 7.96
N VAL A 326 7.99 -7.39 9.28
CA VAL A 326 7.16 -6.44 10.02
C VAL A 326 8.06 -5.64 10.94
N TYR A 327 7.94 -4.33 10.94
CA TYR A 327 8.87 -3.41 11.57
C TYR A 327 8.16 -2.44 12.50
N PHE A 328 8.75 -2.25 13.67
CA PHE A 328 8.40 -1.21 14.63
C PHE A 328 9.45 -0.10 14.52
N CYS A 329 9.02 1.08 14.07
CA CYS A 329 9.91 2.20 13.75
C CYS A 329 9.52 3.47 14.50
N GLN A 330 10.49 4.37 14.66
CA GLN A 330 10.28 5.73 15.16
C GLN A 330 11.13 6.72 14.38
N LYS A 331 10.74 7.99 14.43
CA LYS A 331 11.57 9.12 13.99
C LYS A 331 12.55 9.51 15.08
N ILE A 332 13.83 9.77 14.71
CA ILE A 332 14.89 10.31 15.57
C ILE A 332 14.92 11.84 15.52
#